data_4458d779dfdc6609ece54ea92772fe1e
#
_entry.id   4458d779dfdc6609ece54ea92772fe1e
#
_cell.length_a   1.000
_cell.length_b   1.000
_cell.length_c   1.000
_cell.angle_alpha   90.00
_cell.angle_beta   90.00
_cell.angle_gamma   90.00
#
_symmetry.space_group_name_H-M   'P 1'
#
loop_
_entity.id
_entity.type
_entity.pdbx_description
1 polymer ?
#
loop_
_entity_poly.entity_id
_entity_poly.type
_entity_poly.pdbx_seq_one_letter_code
_entity_poly.pdbx_strand_id
1 'polypeptide(L)'
;MTPEGKRRVYSWICFDFANSAYGTIVGTFVYATLFTTKIAADEASGTFIWGVAVAISSVTIGLLSPTLGAIADAYSWKRRMMGSCVALCSIASFALFFPMPGQAILAAIIFGIGTIAIELAIVFNNAFLPEIAPKESHGKVSGQAFAAGYLGGLLCLGLSLIGFVDTDSPWFGFSEDAVQNVRATSLLVGVWVFVFALPMLLTVKEKQIPRPSHGVDEVVSNAISRLAETFRHLRSYQNIFWLFVSRIFYNDALVTAFTFGAIYAAGTFQFSPEQILVFGVALNVFAGLGAFGFSFLEDRMGSRRTIIISLICLSASSAAAVFVETKAGFWACAIVLGTFIGPNQSASRAFLSRIAPSDKVNEFFGFFAFSGKATSFLGPLLCGALTATYDSQRVGMAIVPVLFVIGLVVLVFKTRPFSGEEKQDKHPACF
;
A
#
# COMPACT_ATOMS: atom_id res chain seq x y z
N MET A 1 -13.07 -17.36 -18.57
CA MET A 1 -12.17 -16.32 -19.13
C MET A 1 -11.48 -16.84 -20.38
N THR A 2 -11.41 -16.05 -21.43
CA THR A 2 -10.64 -16.35 -22.65
C THR A 2 -9.14 -16.35 -22.36
N PRO A 3 -8.29 -16.96 -23.22
CA PRO A 3 -6.83 -16.91 -23.06
C PRO A 3 -6.28 -15.48 -22.94
N GLU A 4 -6.83 -14.55 -23.74
CA GLU A 4 -6.47 -13.13 -23.68
C GLU A 4 -6.87 -12.48 -22.33
N GLY A 5 -8.06 -12.79 -21.82
CA GLY A 5 -8.51 -12.33 -20.51
C GLY A 5 -7.61 -12.82 -19.37
N LYS A 6 -7.18 -14.11 -19.42
CA LYS A 6 -6.20 -14.64 -18.45
C LYS A 6 -4.86 -13.90 -18.53
N ARG A 7 -4.35 -13.65 -19.76
CA ARG A 7 -3.09 -12.91 -19.95
C ARG A 7 -3.17 -11.51 -19.35
N ARG A 8 -4.28 -10.79 -19.53
CA ARG A 8 -4.48 -9.46 -18.93
C ARG A 8 -4.47 -9.50 -17.41
N VAL A 9 -5.12 -10.50 -16.80
CA VAL A 9 -5.12 -10.71 -15.34
C VAL A 9 -3.72 -11.00 -14.81
N TYR A 10 -2.98 -11.94 -15.43
CA TYR A 10 -1.61 -12.24 -15.01
C TYR A 10 -0.68 -11.02 -15.14
N SER A 11 -0.82 -10.25 -16.21
CA SER A 11 -0.04 -9.02 -16.41
C SER A 11 -0.33 -7.97 -15.33
N TRP A 12 -1.59 -7.86 -14.91
CA TRP A 12 -2.00 -6.98 -13.82
C TRP A 12 -1.44 -7.47 -12.46
N ILE A 13 -1.44 -8.76 -12.19
CA ILE A 13 -0.83 -9.37 -11.00
C ILE A 13 0.70 -9.12 -10.98
N CYS A 14 1.37 -9.19 -12.14
CA CYS A 14 2.81 -8.88 -12.25
C CYS A 14 3.13 -7.45 -11.79
N PHE A 15 2.22 -6.50 -11.90
CA PHE A 15 2.45 -5.16 -11.39
C PHE A 15 2.50 -5.13 -9.85
N ASP A 16 1.66 -5.88 -9.15
CA ASP A 16 1.73 -5.98 -7.69
C ASP A 16 3.04 -6.65 -7.25
N PHE A 17 3.51 -7.65 -7.98
CA PHE A 17 4.83 -8.25 -7.79
C PHE A 17 5.97 -7.24 -8.00
N ALA A 18 5.83 -6.32 -8.96
CA ALA A 18 6.81 -5.26 -9.24
C ALA A 18 6.86 -4.21 -8.13
N ASN A 19 5.70 -3.65 -7.76
CA ASN A 19 5.62 -2.46 -6.91
C ASN A 19 6.05 -2.72 -5.47
N SER A 20 5.85 -3.93 -4.95
CA SER A 20 6.18 -4.29 -3.57
C SER A 20 7.68 -4.24 -3.28
N ALA A 21 8.53 -4.41 -4.28
CA ALA A 21 9.98 -4.30 -4.12
C ALA A 21 10.41 -2.91 -3.64
N TYR A 22 9.81 -1.83 -4.17
CA TYR A 22 10.14 -0.48 -3.74
C TYR A 22 9.81 -0.26 -2.25
N GLY A 23 8.61 -0.60 -1.83
CA GLY A 23 8.20 -0.49 -0.43
C GLY A 23 9.06 -1.32 0.51
N THR A 24 9.39 -2.54 0.11
CA THR A 24 10.16 -3.49 0.93
C THR A 24 11.63 -3.06 1.03
N ILE A 25 12.30 -2.84 -0.09
CA ILE A 25 13.76 -2.59 -0.11
C ILE A 25 14.07 -1.13 0.23
N VAL A 26 13.40 -0.19 -0.44
CA VAL A 26 13.69 1.24 -0.27
C VAL A 26 12.98 1.80 0.95
N GLY A 27 11.68 1.53 1.07
CA GLY A 27 10.85 2.12 2.11
C GLY A 27 11.05 1.56 3.52
N THR A 28 11.48 0.29 3.65
CA THR A 28 11.42 -0.41 4.95
C THR A 28 12.73 -1.03 5.39
N PHE A 29 13.29 -2.00 4.64
CA PHE A 29 14.33 -2.87 5.20
C PHE A 29 15.78 -2.43 4.91
N VAL A 30 16.10 -2.05 3.69
CA VAL A 30 17.51 -1.86 3.28
C VAL A 30 17.89 -0.38 3.21
N TYR A 31 17.25 0.37 2.29
CA TYR A 31 17.65 1.76 2.07
C TYR A 31 17.25 2.69 3.21
N ALA A 32 16.12 2.46 3.87
CA ALA A 32 15.72 3.22 5.07
C ALA A 32 16.76 3.08 6.19
N THR A 33 17.24 1.86 6.44
CA THR A 33 18.31 1.59 7.43
C THR A 33 19.62 2.22 7.00
N LEU A 34 20.03 2.05 5.75
CA LEU A 34 21.21 2.68 5.18
C LEU A 34 21.16 4.21 5.33
N PHE A 35 20.00 4.80 5.04
CA PHE A 35 19.81 6.24 5.12
C PHE A 35 20.04 6.76 6.54
N THR A 36 19.42 6.14 7.55
CA THR A 36 19.50 6.60 8.93
C THR A 36 20.86 6.35 9.55
N THR A 37 21.54 5.25 9.20
CA THR A 37 22.79 4.83 9.86
C THR A 37 24.06 5.30 9.15
N LYS A 38 24.02 5.57 7.85
CA LYS A 38 25.21 5.83 7.02
C LYS A 38 25.14 7.07 6.13
N ILE A 39 23.96 7.45 5.61
CA ILE A 39 23.82 8.61 4.72
C ILE A 39 23.60 9.90 5.52
N ALA A 40 22.79 9.85 6.58
CA ALA A 40 22.59 10.98 7.48
C ALA A 40 23.83 11.24 8.36
N ALA A 41 23.90 12.44 8.92
CA ALA A 41 25.01 12.83 9.79
C ALA A 41 25.04 12.03 11.11
N ASP A 42 23.86 11.71 11.63
CA ASP A 42 23.62 10.89 12.81
C ASP A 42 22.24 10.22 12.72
N GLU A 43 22.00 9.20 13.52
CA GLU A 43 20.79 8.38 13.46
C GLU A 43 19.52 9.17 13.82
N ALA A 44 19.61 10.15 14.74
CA ALA A 44 18.46 10.93 15.17
C ALA A 44 18.02 11.90 14.06
N SER A 45 18.98 12.64 13.46
CA SER A 45 18.70 13.53 12.31
C SER A 45 18.24 12.74 11.10
N GLY A 46 18.82 11.55 10.86
CA GLY A 46 18.42 10.65 9.79
C GLY A 46 16.97 10.19 9.94
N THR A 47 16.60 9.74 11.12
CA THR A 47 15.22 9.32 11.44
C THR A 47 14.24 10.48 11.27
N PHE A 48 14.61 11.68 11.72
CA PHE A 48 13.77 12.88 11.56
C PHE A 48 13.56 13.23 10.07
N ILE A 49 14.65 13.33 9.29
CA ILE A 49 14.59 13.67 7.86
C ILE A 49 13.78 12.62 7.08
N TRP A 50 13.99 11.34 7.39
CA TRP A 50 13.21 10.25 6.77
C TRP A 50 11.72 10.35 7.09
N GLY A 51 11.38 10.59 8.35
CA GLY A 51 10.00 10.81 8.78
C GLY A 51 9.33 11.98 8.08
N VAL A 52 10.05 13.11 7.92
CA VAL A 52 9.57 14.28 7.18
C VAL A 52 9.35 13.93 5.70
N ALA A 53 10.27 13.21 5.06
CA ALA A 53 10.12 12.79 3.67
C ALA A 53 8.89 11.87 3.47
N VAL A 54 8.67 10.92 4.37
CA VAL A 54 7.48 10.05 4.37
C VAL A 54 6.20 10.88 4.56
N ALA A 55 6.19 11.82 5.49
CA ALA A 55 5.03 12.68 5.76
C ALA A 55 4.68 13.56 4.55
N ILE A 56 5.67 14.26 3.97
CA ILE A 56 5.46 15.07 2.75
C ILE A 56 4.96 14.22 1.60
N SER A 57 5.56 13.05 1.38
CA SER A 57 5.13 12.12 0.34
C SER A 57 3.67 11.68 0.55
N SER A 58 3.29 11.32 1.78
CA SER A 58 1.93 10.88 2.11
C SER A 58 0.89 11.97 1.87
N VAL A 59 1.16 13.21 2.29
CA VAL A 59 0.29 14.36 2.02
C VAL A 59 0.16 14.60 0.52
N THR A 60 1.28 14.58 -0.19
CA THR A 60 1.31 14.79 -1.65
C THR A 60 0.52 13.70 -2.38
N ILE A 61 0.69 12.43 -2.02
CA ILE A 61 -0.08 11.30 -2.57
C ILE A 61 -1.57 11.50 -2.30
N GLY A 62 -1.92 11.85 -1.06
CA GLY A 62 -3.31 12.09 -0.68
C GLY A 62 -3.97 13.16 -1.54
N LEU A 63 -3.32 14.28 -1.76
CA LEU A 63 -3.84 15.39 -2.55
C LEU A 63 -3.87 15.11 -4.07
N LEU A 64 -2.80 14.48 -4.60
CA LEU A 64 -2.68 14.24 -6.03
C LEU A 64 -3.53 13.05 -6.51
N SER A 65 -3.70 12.00 -5.69
CA SER A 65 -4.37 10.77 -6.14
C SER A 65 -5.80 10.98 -6.64
N PRO A 66 -6.72 11.69 -5.94
CA PRO A 66 -8.05 11.91 -6.46
C PRO A 66 -8.05 12.83 -7.69
N THR A 67 -7.19 13.86 -7.70
CA THR A 67 -7.10 14.83 -8.79
C THR A 67 -6.62 14.16 -10.08
N LEU A 68 -5.50 13.43 -10.00
CA LEU A 68 -4.97 12.70 -11.16
C LEU A 68 -5.88 11.55 -11.57
N GLY A 69 -6.59 10.93 -10.62
CA GLY A 69 -7.63 9.96 -10.89
C GLY A 69 -8.77 10.53 -11.73
N ALA A 70 -9.30 11.69 -11.36
CA ALA A 70 -10.36 12.38 -12.12
C ALA A 70 -9.89 12.79 -13.52
N ILE A 71 -8.66 13.25 -13.68
CA ILE A 71 -8.06 13.54 -14.98
C ILE A 71 -7.91 12.26 -15.82
N ALA A 72 -7.47 11.16 -15.22
CA ALA A 72 -7.33 9.89 -15.90
C ALA A 72 -8.66 9.33 -16.39
N ASP A 73 -9.76 9.48 -15.62
CA ASP A 73 -11.11 9.11 -16.02
C ASP A 73 -11.60 9.97 -17.17
N ALA A 74 -11.36 11.29 -17.15
CA ALA A 74 -11.83 12.22 -18.17
C ALA A 74 -11.18 12.00 -19.54
N TYR A 75 -9.91 11.60 -19.59
CA TYR A 75 -9.13 11.47 -20.84
C TYR A 75 -8.82 10.05 -21.27
N SER A 76 -9.16 9.03 -20.50
CA SER A 76 -8.65 7.67 -20.70
C SER A 76 -7.11 7.65 -20.68
N TRP A 77 -6.48 8.29 -19.72
CA TRP A 77 -5.02 8.40 -19.61
C TRP A 77 -4.42 7.52 -18.51
N LYS A 78 -5.21 6.68 -17.85
CA LYS A 78 -4.73 5.89 -16.71
C LYS A 78 -3.51 5.02 -17.06
N ARG A 79 -3.50 4.37 -18.24
CA ARG A 79 -2.33 3.60 -18.69
C ARG A 79 -1.10 4.47 -18.92
N ARG A 80 -1.27 5.67 -19.51
CA ARG A 80 -0.16 6.61 -19.77
C ARG A 80 0.39 7.15 -18.45
N MET A 81 -0.49 7.61 -17.56
CA MET A 81 -0.10 8.10 -16.23
C MET A 81 0.59 7.02 -15.40
N MET A 82 0.06 5.79 -15.40
CA MET A 82 0.70 4.65 -14.76
C MET A 82 2.11 4.41 -15.31
N GLY A 83 2.28 4.41 -16.65
CA GLY A 83 3.57 4.22 -17.30
C GLY A 83 4.58 5.32 -16.95
N SER A 84 4.14 6.59 -16.92
CA SER A 84 4.98 7.71 -16.49
C SER A 84 5.40 7.57 -15.02
N CYS A 85 4.48 7.15 -14.15
CA CYS A 85 4.77 6.93 -12.74
C CYS A 85 5.75 5.75 -12.53
N VAL A 86 5.58 4.65 -13.25
CA VAL A 86 6.53 3.51 -13.24
C VAL A 86 7.92 3.96 -13.68
N ALA A 87 8.01 4.69 -14.80
CA ALA A 87 9.28 5.22 -15.30
C ALA A 87 9.94 6.16 -14.28
N LEU A 88 9.17 7.07 -13.68
CA LEU A 88 9.66 7.99 -12.67
C LEU A 88 10.14 7.28 -11.41
N CYS A 89 9.41 6.26 -10.93
CA CYS A 89 9.84 5.42 -9.80
C CYS A 89 11.14 4.67 -10.11
N SER A 90 11.26 4.08 -11.31
CA SER A 90 12.48 3.39 -11.72
C SER A 90 13.67 4.34 -11.81
N ILE A 91 13.48 5.53 -12.41
CA ILE A 91 14.52 6.58 -12.47
C ILE A 91 14.93 7.04 -11.08
N ALA A 92 13.95 7.30 -10.19
CA ALA A 92 14.23 7.66 -8.80
C ALA A 92 15.00 6.55 -8.07
N SER A 93 14.62 5.27 -8.29
CA SER A 93 15.35 4.12 -7.73
C SER A 93 16.80 4.08 -8.22
N PHE A 94 17.06 4.30 -9.52
CA PHE A 94 18.43 4.42 -10.03
C PHE A 94 19.16 5.63 -9.44
N ALA A 95 18.47 6.76 -9.27
CA ALA A 95 19.04 7.96 -8.68
C ALA A 95 19.43 7.80 -7.21
N LEU A 96 18.74 6.93 -6.44
CA LEU A 96 19.08 6.61 -5.06
C LEU A 96 20.46 5.93 -4.88
N PHE A 97 21.06 5.44 -5.95
CA PHE A 97 22.43 4.92 -5.93
C PHE A 97 23.48 6.02 -5.71
N PHE A 98 23.24 7.26 -6.16
CA PHE A 98 24.25 8.32 -6.19
C PHE A 98 24.47 9.06 -4.86
N PRO A 99 23.46 9.31 -3.99
CA PRO A 99 23.71 10.05 -2.75
C PRO A 99 24.76 9.35 -1.88
N MET A 100 25.75 10.14 -1.46
CA MET A 100 26.85 9.74 -0.60
C MET A 100 26.55 10.04 0.88
N PRO A 101 27.29 9.45 1.86
CA PRO A 101 27.24 9.88 3.24
C PRO A 101 27.36 11.41 3.37
N GLY A 102 26.47 12.03 4.15
CA GLY A 102 26.32 13.49 4.28
C GLY A 102 25.32 14.14 3.31
N GLN A 103 24.77 13.40 2.31
CA GLN A 103 23.80 13.93 1.34
C GLN A 103 22.36 13.51 1.66
N ALA A 104 21.97 13.50 2.92
CA ALA A 104 20.68 13.03 3.40
C ALA A 104 19.48 13.74 2.74
N ILE A 105 19.55 15.07 2.58
CA ILE A 105 18.47 15.85 1.96
C ILE A 105 18.24 15.42 0.50
N LEU A 106 19.30 15.22 -0.27
CA LEU A 106 19.21 14.76 -1.65
C LEU A 106 18.56 13.37 -1.72
N ALA A 107 19.02 12.43 -0.88
CA ALA A 107 18.46 11.08 -0.80
C ALA A 107 16.98 11.10 -0.40
N ALA A 108 16.60 11.93 0.58
CA ALA A 108 15.22 12.10 1.03
C ALA A 108 14.29 12.63 -0.07
N ILE A 109 14.74 13.61 -0.86
CA ILE A 109 13.98 14.16 -2.00
C ILE A 109 13.77 13.09 -3.06
N ILE A 110 14.82 12.35 -3.45
CA ILE A 110 14.74 11.29 -4.46
C ILE A 110 13.81 10.17 -3.96
N PHE A 111 13.94 9.75 -2.70
CA PHE A 111 13.04 8.79 -2.05
C PHE A 111 11.58 9.25 -2.12
N GLY A 112 11.31 10.51 -1.78
CA GLY A 112 9.96 11.07 -1.82
C GLY A 112 9.36 11.04 -3.23
N ILE A 113 10.12 11.40 -4.26
CA ILE A 113 9.70 11.34 -5.67
C ILE A 113 9.35 9.89 -6.06
N GLY A 114 10.21 8.92 -5.73
CA GLY A 114 9.97 7.52 -6.03
C GLY A 114 8.74 6.96 -5.30
N THR A 115 8.56 7.33 -4.03
CA THR A 115 7.39 6.94 -3.23
C THR A 115 6.09 7.50 -3.81
N ILE A 116 6.05 8.78 -4.15
CA ILE A 116 4.87 9.40 -4.78
C ILE A 116 4.56 8.71 -6.11
N ALA A 117 5.60 8.45 -6.91
CA ALA A 117 5.43 7.83 -8.22
C ALA A 117 4.85 6.41 -8.11
N ILE A 118 5.40 5.54 -7.26
CA ILE A 118 4.91 4.16 -7.16
C ILE A 118 3.51 4.09 -6.57
N GLU A 119 3.19 4.91 -5.58
CA GLU A 119 1.86 4.95 -4.96
C GLU A 119 0.79 5.45 -5.95
N LEU A 120 1.10 6.45 -6.78
CA LEU A 120 0.21 6.89 -7.85
C LEU A 120 0.04 5.81 -8.93
N ALA A 121 1.11 5.07 -9.29
CA ALA A 121 1.03 3.94 -10.20
C ALA A 121 0.09 2.84 -9.66
N ILE A 122 0.11 2.57 -8.34
CA ILE A 122 -0.79 1.63 -7.66
C ILE A 122 -2.26 2.09 -7.79
N VAL A 123 -2.54 3.41 -7.64
CA VAL A 123 -3.90 3.95 -7.82
C VAL A 123 -4.43 3.63 -9.21
N PHE A 124 -3.64 3.92 -10.26
CA PHE A 124 -4.03 3.64 -11.64
C PHE A 124 -4.13 2.14 -11.93
N ASN A 125 -3.21 1.33 -11.39
CA ASN A 125 -3.28 -0.12 -11.53
C ASN A 125 -4.57 -0.68 -10.93
N ASN A 126 -4.93 -0.26 -9.72
CA ASN A 126 -6.13 -0.71 -9.03
C ASN A 126 -7.41 -0.41 -9.84
N ALA A 127 -7.44 0.73 -10.53
CA ALA A 127 -8.57 1.15 -11.36
C ALA A 127 -8.76 0.31 -12.63
N PHE A 128 -7.80 -0.54 -13.00
CA PHE A 128 -7.99 -1.51 -14.09
C PHE A 128 -8.73 -2.79 -13.66
N LEU A 129 -8.84 -3.09 -12.38
CA LEU A 129 -9.44 -4.33 -11.90
C LEU A 129 -10.86 -4.58 -12.49
N PRO A 130 -11.78 -3.59 -12.54
CA PRO A 130 -13.09 -3.77 -13.15
C PRO A 130 -13.07 -4.02 -14.66
N GLU A 131 -11.97 -3.66 -15.35
CA GLU A 131 -11.85 -3.84 -16.81
C GLU A 131 -11.22 -5.16 -17.22
N ILE A 132 -10.44 -5.79 -16.31
CA ILE A 132 -9.68 -7.01 -16.61
C ILE A 132 -10.36 -8.27 -16.10
N ALA A 133 -11.24 -8.16 -15.12
CA ALA A 133 -11.90 -9.28 -14.48
C ALA A 133 -13.41 -9.05 -14.31
N PRO A 134 -14.24 -10.10 -14.38
CA PRO A 134 -15.66 -9.98 -14.04
C PRO A 134 -15.81 -9.73 -12.53
N LYS A 135 -16.87 -9.02 -12.11
CA LYS A 135 -17.12 -8.61 -10.73
C LYS A 135 -17.07 -9.76 -9.73
N GLU A 136 -17.50 -10.95 -10.14
CA GLU A 136 -17.55 -12.16 -9.32
C GLU A 136 -16.14 -12.67 -8.94
N SER A 137 -15.11 -12.33 -9.73
CA SER A 137 -13.73 -12.76 -9.52
C SER A 137 -12.78 -11.67 -9.03
N HIS A 138 -13.29 -10.47 -8.70
CA HIS A 138 -12.46 -9.37 -8.20
C HIS A 138 -11.71 -9.74 -6.93
N GLY A 139 -12.34 -10.49 -6.01
CA GLY A 139 -11.71 -10.95 -4.78
C GLY A 139 -10.53 -11.88 -5.04
N LYS A 140 -10.77 -12.90 -5.86
CA LYS A 140 -9.73 -13.85 -6.24
C LYS A 140 -8.54 -13.18 -6.91
N VAL A 141 -8.80 -12.33 -7.91
CA VAL A 141 -7.74 -11.63 -8.65
C VAL A 141 -6.98 -10.67 -7.74
N SER A 142 -7.69 -9.91 -6.89
CA SER A 142 -7.07 -8.99 -5.93
C SER A 142 -6.21 -9.73 -4.90
N GLY A 143 -6.72 -10.83 -4.32
CA GLY A 143 -5.97 -11.62 -3.33
C GLY A 143 -4.72 -12.27 -3.93
N GLN A 144 -4.81 -12.83 -5.13
CA GLN A 144 -3.65 -13.38 -5.84
C GLN A 144 -2.59 -12.31 -6.16
N ALA A 145 -3.03 -11.09 -6.50
CA ALA A 145 -2.11 -9.99 -6.77
C ALA A 145 -1.39 -9.51 -5.49
N PHE A 146 -2.10 -9.39 -4.36
CA PHE A 146 -1.45 -9.10 -3.08
C PHE A 146 -0.46 -10.20 -2.68
N ALA A 147 -0.82 -11.47 -2.85
CA ALA A 147 0.09 -12.59 -2.58
C ALA A 147 1.34 -12.53 -3.46
N ALA A 148 1.17 -12.23 -4.77
CA ALA A 148 2.28 -12.01 -5.68
C ALA A 148 3.14 -10.80 -5.27
N GLY A 149 2.53 -9.72 -4.79
CA GLY A 149 3.23 -8.56 -4.25
C GLY A 149 4.12 -8.92 -3.06
N TYR A 150 3.58 -9.60 -2.05
CA TYR A 150 4.40 -10.06 -0.91
C TYR A 150 5.55 -10.96 -1.36
N LEU A 151 5.30 -11.89 -2.29
CA LEU A 151 6.34 -12.74 -2.86
C LEU A 151 7.41 -11.92 -3.60
N GLY A 152 7.00 -10.93 -4.43
CA GLY A 152 7.90 -10.05 -5.17
C GLY A 152 8.80 -9.23 -4.25
N GLY A 153 8.23 -8.66 -3.19
CA GLY A 153 9.00 -7.93 -2.17
C GLY A 153 10.02 -8.81 -1.46
N LEU A 154 9.62 -10.03 -1.05
CA LEU A 154 10.50 -10.97 -0.36
C LEU A 154 11.61 -11.52 -1.27
N LEU A 155 11.30 -11.83 -2.53
CA LEU A 155 12.31 -12.29 -3.49
C LEU A 155 13.33 -11.18 -3.80
N CYS A 156 12.86 -9.95 -4.00
CA CYS A 156 13.76 -8.81 -4.21
C CYS A 156 14.62 -8.56 -2.96
N LEU A 157 14.06 -8.70 -1.74
CA LEU A 157 14.81 -8.61 -0.50
C LEU A 157 15.88 -9.70 -0.41
N GLY A 158 15.53 -10.95 -0.66
CA GLY A 158 16.48 -12.05 -0.67
C GLY A 158 17.64 -11.83 -1.65
N LEU A 159 17.32 -11.41 -2.89
CA LEU A 159 18.36 -11.07 -3.88
C LEU A 159 19.21 -9.87 -3.46
N SER A 160 18.62 -8.87 -2.80
CA SER A 160 19.36 -7.72 -2.25
C SER A 160 20.35 -8.15 -1.17
N LEU A 161 19.93 -9.03 -0.25
CA LEU A 161 20.78 -9.52 0.82
C LEU A 161 21.92 -10.40 0.27
N ILE A 162 21.58 -11.42 -0.50
CA ILE A 162 22.57 -12.39 -1.03
C ILE A 162 23.51 -11.72 -2.03
N GLY A 163 23.02 -10.80 -2.86
CA GLY A 163 23.82 -10.23 -3.95
C GLY A 163 24.62 -8.99 -3.58
N PHE A 164 24.20 -8.26 -2.54
CA PHE A 164 24.78 -6.94 -2.27
C PHE A 164 25.11 -6.66 -0.80
N VAL A 165 24.30 -7.14 0.15
CA VAL A 165 24.40 -6.69 1.56
C VAL A 165 25.17 -7.67 2.43
N ASP A 166 24.80 -8.95 2.38
CA ASP A 166 25.33 -10.02 3.25
C ASP A 166 26.24 -10.95 2.43
N THR A 167 27.32 -10.40 1.90
CA THR A 167 28.26 -11.12 1.04
C THR A 167 29.63 -10.48 1.03
N ASP A 168 30.68 -11.32 1.09
CA ASP A 168 32.10 -10.89 0.96
C ASP A 168 32.45 -10.48 -0.47
N SER A 169 31.60 -10.82 -1.46
CA SER A 169 31.81 -10.57 -2.88
C SER A 169 30.54 -10.04 -3.53
N PRO A 170 30.22 -8.75 -3.35
CA PRO A 170 29.03 -8.14 -3.95
C PRO A 170 29.00 -8.31 -5.48
N TRP A 171 27.81 -8.59 -6.02
CA TRP A 171 27.62 -8.73 -7.45
C TRP A 171 28.09 -7.49 -8.21
N PHE A 172 28.58 -7.70 -9.42
CA PHE A 172 29.09 -6.65 -10.32
C PHE A 172 30.30 -5.86 -9.78
N GLY A 173 30.96 -6.35 -8.72
CA GLY A 173 32.16 -5.71 -8.15
C GLY A 173 31.90 -4.41 -7.40
N PHE A 174 30.69 -4.19 -6.92
CA PHE A 174 30.41 -3.06 -6.03
C PHE A 174 31.20 -3.22 -4.73
N SER A 175 31.89 -2.15 -4.31
CA SER A 175 32.71 -2.18 -3.10
C SER A 175 31.90 -1.84 -1.84
N GLU A 176 32.47 -2.17 -0.68
CA GLU A 176 31.93 -1.71 0.60
C GLU A 176 32.26 -0.24 0.87
N ASP A 177 33.18 0.37 0.08
CA ASP A 177 33.55 1.77 0.21
C ASP A 177 32.32 2.68 0.04
N ALA A 178 32.16 3.59 0.98
CA ALA A 178 30.99 4.47 1.04
C ALA A 178 29.64 3.72 0.89
N VAL A 179 29.57 2.46 1.38
CA VAL A 179 28.40 1.57 1.32
C VAL A 179 27.80 1.41 -0.06
N GLN A 180 28.67 1.37 -1.10
CA GLN A 180 28.27 1.31 -2.50
C GLN A 180 27.46 0.04 -2.80
N ASN A 181 27.87 -1.11 -2.23
CA ASN A 181 27.16 -2.38 -2.32
C ASN A 181 25.71 -2.27 -1.85
N VAL A 182 25.47 -1.67 -0.68
CA VAL A 182 24.12 -1.50 -0.13
C VAL A 182 23.31 -0.51 -0.97
N ARG A 183 23.92 0.60 -1.43
CA ARG A 183 23.26 1.55 -2.34
C ARG A 183 22.84 0.91 -3.66
N ALA A 184 23.62 -0.07 -4.16
CA ALA A 184 23.33 -0.78 -5.40
C ALA A 184 22.04 -1.61 -5.35
N THR A 185 21.48 -1.90 -4.15
CA THR A 185 20.16 -2.52 -4.04
C THR A 185 19.06 -1.66 -4.65
N SER A 186 19.22 -0.34 -4.67
CA SER A 186 18.28 0.57 -5.33
C SER A 186 18.28 0.43 -6.85
N LEU A 187 19.42 0.05 -7.47
CA LEU A 187 19.51 -0.27 -8.89
C LEU A 187 18.70 -1.53 -9.21
N LEU A 188 18.82 -2.57 -8.37
CA LEU A 188 18.02 -3.78 -8.50
C LEU A 188 16.53 -3.46 -8.46
N VAL A 189 16.10 -2.61 -7.51
CA VAL A 189 14.69 -2.17 -7.39
C VAL A 189 14.24 -1.42 -8.65
N GLY A 190 15.06 -0.53 -9.20
CA GLY A 190 14.75 0.20 -10.43
C GLY A 190 14.51 -0.73 -11.62
N VAL A 191 15.39 -1.73 -11.80
CA VAL A 191 15.23 -2.77 -12.83
C VAL A 191 13.98 -3.62 -12.54
N TRP A 192 13.79 -4.05 -11.29
CA TRP A 192 12.67 -4.89 -10.88
C TRP A 192 11.32 -4.25 -11.18
N VAL A 193 11.13 -3.00 -10.72
CA VAL A 193 9.88 -2.24 -10.95
C VAL A 193 9.63 -2.09 -12.44
N PHE A 194 10.65 -1.71 -13.23
CA PHE A 194 10.51 -1.51 -14.67
C PHE A 194 10.13 -2.81 -15.38
N VAL A 195 10.92 -3.86 -15.19
CA VAL A 195 10.75 -5.14 -15.91
C VAL A 195 9.42 -5.80 -15.59
N PHE A 196 9.05 -5.90 -14.32
CA PHE A 196 7.82 -6.60 -13.92
C PHE A 196 6.56 -5.76 -14.08
N ALA A 197 6.65 -4.43 -14.26
CA ALA A 197 5.50 -3.59 -14.66
C ALA A 197 5.25 -3.61 -16.18
N LEU A 198 6.25 -3.94 -17.01
CA LEU A 198 6.11 -3.97 -18.48
C LEU A 198 4.96 -4.84 -18.98
N PRO A 199 4.73 -6.07 -18.47
CA PRO A 199 3.62 -6.90 -18.94
C PRO A 199 2.28 -6.17 -18.83
N MET A 200 2.03 -5.46 -17.72
CA MET A 200 0.81 -4.68 -17.52
C MET A 200 0.71 -3.56 -18.55
N LEU A 201 1.75 -2.78 -18.74
CA LEU A 201 1.79 -1.66 -19.66
C LEU A 201 1.66 -2.08 -21.13
N LEU A 202 2.12 -3.27 -21.50
CA LEU A 202 2.09 -3.75 -22.89
C LEU A 202 0.79 -4.48 -23.23
N THR A 203 0.19 -5.21 -22.29
CA THR A 203 -0.92 -6.12 -22.58
C THR A 203 -2.30 -5.54 -22.24
N VAL A 204 -2.40 -4.69 -21.22
CA VAL A 204 -3.68 -4.14 -20.79
C VAL A 204 -3.96 -2.85 -21.56
N LYS A 205 -4.97 -2.92 -22.41
CA LYS A 205 -5.45 -1.75 -23.17
C LYS A 205 -6.55 -1.06 -22.38
N GLU A 206 -6.45 0.24 -22.27
CA GLU A 206 -7.47 1.09 -21.67
C GLU A 206 -8.66 1.27 -22.63
N LYS A 207 -9.87 1.22 -22.07
CA LYS A 207 -11.08 1.51 -22.84
C LYS A 207 -11.09 3.00 -23.22
N GLN A 208 -11.08 3.27 -24.51
CA GLN A 208 -11.10 4.66 -25.00
C GLN A 208 -12.50 5.24 -24.85
N ILE A 209 -12.59 6.42 -24.28
CA ILE A 209 -13.79 7.25 -24.23
C ILE A 209 -13.62 8.38 -25.26
N PRO A 210 -14.69 8.83 -25.93
CA PRO A 210 -14.60 9.98 -26.82
C PRO A 210 -13.96 11.17 -26.11
N ARG A 211 -12.92 11.75 -26.71
CA ARG A 211 -12.20 12.87 -26.12
C ARG A 211 -13.12 14.07 -25.96
N PRO A 212 -13.06 14.79 -24.84
CA PRO A 212 -13.68 16.10 -24.74
C PRO A 212 -13.14 17.01 -25.84
N SER A 213 -14.02 17.81 -26.45
CA SER A 213 -13.67 18.79 -27.47
C SER A 213 -12.92 20.01 -26.94
N HIS A 214 -12.68 20.06 -25.63
CA HIS A 214 -12.11 21.19 -24.90
C HIS A 214 -10.60 21.08 -24.70
N GLY A 215 -9.90 22.21 -24.54
CA GLY A 215 -8.47 22.26 -24.26
C GLY A 215 -8.10 21.64 -22.91
N VAL A 216 -6.81 21.29 -22.73
CA VAL A 216 -6.31 20.63 -21.51
C VAL A 216 -6.60 21.47 -20.25
N ASP A 217 -6.47 22.79 -20.33
CA ASP A 217 -6.68 23.70 -19.19
C ASP A 217 -8.13 23.70 -18.71
N GLU A 218 -9.07 23.68 -19.64
CA GLU A 218 -10.51 23.62 -19.35
C GLU A 218 -10.90 22.26 -18.73
N VAL A 219 -10.27 21.19 -19.19
CA VAL A 219 -10.53 19.86 -18.65
C VAL A 219 -9.92 19.65 -17.27
N VAL A 220 -8.74 20.19 -16.99
CA VAL A 220 -8.16 20.19 -15.64
C VAL A 220 -9.05 20.97 -14.68
N SER A 221 -9.53 22.14 -15.08
CA SER A 221 -10.49 22.94 -14.28
C SER A 221 -11.79 22.18 -14.05
N ASN A 222 -12.34 21.54 -15.09
CA ASN A 222 -13.54 20.72 -15.01
C ASN A 222 -13.33 19.44 -14.17
N ALA A 223 -12.14 18.81 -14.23
CA ALA A 223 -11.82 17.65 -13.40
C ALA A 223 -11.75 18.04 -11.92
N ILE A 224 -11.14 19.19 -11.59
CA ILE A 224 -11.11 19.72 -10.21
C ILE A 224 -12.53 20.06 -9.73
N SER A 225 -13.34 20.67 -10.57
CA SER A 225 -14.73 21.00 -10.24
C SER A 225 -15.57 19.73 -10.02
N ARG A 226 -15.41 18.70 -10.85
CA ARG A 226 -16.03 17.37 -10.68
C ARG A 226 -15.55 16.68 -9.40
N LEU A 227 -14.26 16.77 -9.09
CA LEU A 227 -13.71 16.25 -7.85
C LEU A 227 -14.36 16.90 -6.62
N ALA A 228 -14.49 18.24 -6.64
CA ALA A 228 -15.16 18.97 -5.56
C ALA A 228 -16.65 18.59 -5.44
N GLU A 229 -17.32 18.37 -6.56
CA GLU A 229 -18.68 17.87 -6.62
C GLU A 229 -18.79 16.45 -6.07
N THR A 230 -17.93 15.52 -6.51
CA THR A 230 -17.91 14.15 -5.99
C THR A 230 -17.63 14.15 -4.49
N PHE A 231 -16.72 14.98 -4.01
CA PHE A 231 -16.43 15.11 -2.58
C PHE A 231 -17.64 15.60 -1.80
N ARG A 232 -18.36 16.63 -2.30
CA ARG A 232 -19.60 17.13 -1.69
C ARG A 232 -20.71 16.06 -1.64
N HIS A 233 -20.79 15.24 -2.69
CA HIS A 233 -21.80 14.20 -2.83
C HIS A 233 -21.31 12.80 -2.41
N LEU A 234 -20.10 12.69 -1.81
CA LEU A 234 -19.51 11.41 -1.42
C LEU A 234 -20.43 10.63 -0.46
N ARG A 235 -21.20 11.34 0.37
CA ARG A 235 -22.21 10.73 1.26
C ARG A 235 -23.35 10.05 0.53
N SER A 236 -23.64 10.38 -0.73
CA SER A 236 -24.65 9.69 -1.53
C SER A 236 -24.21 8.28 -1.93
N TYR A 237 -22.90 8.05 -2.05
CA TYR A 237 -22.29 6.74 -2.25
C TYR A 237 -22.07 6.02 -0.90
N GLN A 238 -23.15 5.70 -0.19
CA GLN A 238 -23.10 5.26 1.22
C GLN A 238 -22.06 4.17 1.51
N ASN A 239 -22.03 3.08 0.72
CA ASN A 239 -21.09 1.98 0.95
C ASN A 239 -19.63 2.41 0.75
N ILE A 240 -19.35 3.26 -0.25
CA ILE A 240 -18.01 3.79 -0.51
C ILE A 240 -17.59 4.74 0.59
N PHE A 241 -18.47 5.68 0.97
CA PHE A 241 -18.20 6.64 2.04
C PHE A 241 -17.83 5.93 3.35
N TRP A 242 -18.65 4.96 3.77
CA TRP A 242 -18.43 4.26 5.03
C TRP A 242 -17.25 3.27 4.94
N LEU A 243 -16.93 2.72 3.75
CA LEU A 243 -15.70 2.00 3.54
C LEU A 243 -14.49 2.91 3.79
N PHE A 244 -14.49 4.13 3.25
CA PHE A 244 -13.38 5.07 3.45
C PHE A 244 -13.26 5.50 4.92
N VAL A 245 -14.38 5.81 5.59
CA VAL A 245 -14.36 6.14 7.03
C VAL A 245 -13.82 4.96 7.85
N SER A 246 -14.28 3.74 7.61
CA SER A 246 -13.74 2.54 8.27
C SER A 246 -12.25 2.36 7.98
N ARG A 247 -11.85 2.58 6.71
CA ARG A 247 -10.46 2.44 6.26
C ARG A 247 -9.50 3.42 6.94
N ILE A 248 -9.94 4.65 7.20
CA ILE A 248 -9.17 5.63 7.96
C ILE A 248 -8.66 5.00 9.27
N PHE A 249 -9.53 4.35 10.01
CA PHE A 249 -9.17 3.75 11.30
C PHE A 249 -8.35 2.48 11.16
N TYR A 250 -8.81 1.50 10.38
CA TYR A 250 -8.08 0.23 10.32
C TYR A 250 -6.76 0.33 9.54
N ASN A 251 -6.64 1.24 8.57
CA ASN A 251 -5.37 1.47 7.89
C ASN A 251 -4.36 2.16 8.80
N ASP A 252 -4.83 3.09 9.64
CA ASP A 252 -4.00 3.75 10.64
C ASP A 252 -3.52 2.75 11.72
N ALA A 253 -4.38 1.80 12.12
CA ALA A 253 -4.00 0.67 12.96
C ALA A 253 -2.92 -0.20 12.30
N LEU A 254 -3.06 -0.52 10.99
CA LEU A 254 -2.05 -1.28 10.23
C LEU A 254 -0.71 -0.54 10.19
N VAL A 255 -0.73 0.75 9.85
CA VAL A 255 0.50 1.58 9.81
C VAL A 255 1.17 1.61 11.19
N THR A 256 0.40 1.78 12.26
CA THR A 256 0.92 1.78 13.64
C THR A 256 1.53 0.42 14.00
N ALA A 257 0.86 -0.68 13.67
CA ALA A 257 1.36 -2.03 13.93
C ALA A 257 2.67 -2.31 13.17
N PHE A 258 2.79 -1.88 11.92
CA PHE A 258 4.03 -2.00 11.15
C PHE A 258 5.15 -1.11 11.69
N THR A 259 4.84 0.13 12.07
CA THR A 259 5.85 1.10 12.57
C THR A 259 6.37 0.71 13.95
N PHE A 260 5.46 0.38 14.86
CA PHE A 260 5.81 0.12 16.27
C PHE A 260 5.96 -1.36 16.62
N GLY A 261 5.56 -2.29 15.75
CA GLY A 261 5.62 -3.72 16.01
C GLY A 261 7.04 -4.22 16.29
N ALA A 262 8.02 -3.77 15.52
CA ALA A 262 9.44 -4.09 15.72
C ALA A 262 9.98 -3.47 17.02
N ILE A 263 9.64 -2.20 17.29
CA ILE A 263 10.03 -1.48 18.51
C ILE A 263 9.44 -2.19 19.74
N TYR A 264 8.18 -2.61 19.66
CA TYR A 264 7.50 -3.34 20.72
C TYR A 264 8.12 -4.73 20.95
N ALA A 265 8.47 -5.44 19.88
CA ALA A 265 9.17 -6.72 19.95
C ALA A 265 10.55 -6.58 20.63
N ALA A 266 11.32 -5.54 20.28
CA ALA A 266 12.61 -5.26 20.87
C ALA A 266 12.49 -4.83 22.33
N GLY A 267 11.66 -3.83 22.62
CA GLY A 267 11.61 -3.21 23.94
C GLY A 267 10.89 -4.08 24.98
N THR A 268 9.73 -4.65 24.63
CA THR A 268 8.90 -5.40 25.59
C THR A 268 9.30 -6.88 25.65
N PHE A 269 9.66 -7.50 24.52
CA PHE A 269 9.97 -8.93 24.45
C PHE A 269 11.46 -9.22 24.28
N GLN A 270 12.33 -8.21 24.25
CA GLN A 270 13.77 -8.38 24.15
C GLN A 270 14.20 -9.22 22.93
N PHE A 271 13.62 -8.93 21.75
CA PHE A 271 14.06 -9.56 20.50
C PHE A 271 15.42 -9.03 20.10
N SER A 272 16.32 -9.91 19.64
CA SER A 272 17.57 -9.49 19.02
C SER A 272 17.31 -8.87 17.63
N PRO A 273 18.26 -8.11 17.06
CA PRO A 273 18.15 -7.57 15.70
C PRO A 273 17.82 -8.64 14.64
N GLU A 274 18.43 -9.82 14.75
CA GLU A 274 18.17 -10.96 13.84
C GLU A 274 16.74 -11.47 14.01
N GLN A 275 16.24 -11.56 15.25
CA GLN A 275 14.87 -11.96 15.53
C GLN A 275 13.86 -10.94 14.97
N ILE A 276 14.17 -9.65 15.00
CA ILE A 276 13.34 -8.59 14.42
C ILE A 276 13.27 -8.72 12.90
N LEU A 277 14.40 -8.99 12.24
CA LEU A 277 14.44 -9.23 10.80
C LEU A 277 13.57 -10.43 10.42
N VAL A 278 13.76 -11.57 11.10
CA VAL A 278 12.95 -12.79 10.90
C VAL A 278 11.48 -12.52 11.15
N PHE A 279 11.15 -11.73 12.18
CA PHE A 279 9.79 -11.29 12.49
C PHE A 279 9.15 -10.50 11.33
N GLY A 280 9.86 -9.51 10.79
CA GLY A 280 9.38 -8.73 9.66
C GLY A 280 9.16 -9.57 8.39
N VAL A 281 10.10 -10.49 8.08
CA VAL A 281 9.98 -11.43 6.96
C VAL A 281 8.79 -12.38 7.18
N ALA A 282 8.63 -12.94 8.37
CA ALA A 282 7.53 -13.83 8.70
C ALA A 282 6.17 -13.16 8.55
N LEU A 283 6.01 -11.92 9.03
CA LEU A 283 4.77 -11.15 8.82
C LEU A 283 4.41 -11.02 7.35
N ASN A 284 5.38 -10.73 6.47
CA ASN A 284 5.16 -10.64 5.03
C ASN A 284 4.80 -12.00 4.41
N VAL A 285 5.45 -13.09 4.83
CA VAL A 285 5.12 -14.46 4.38
C VAL A 285 3.67 -14.80 4.76
N PHE A 286 3.29 -14.61 6.02
CA PHE A 286 1.94 -14.93 6.47
C PHE A 286 0.89 -14.01 5.84
N ALA A 287 1.20 -12.73 5.57
CA ALA A 287 0.31 -11.83 4.84
C ALA A 287 0.09 -12.29 3.39
N GLY A 288 1.14 -12.75 2.73
CA GLY A 288 1.05 -13.35 1.39
C GLY A 288 0.23 -14.65 1.37
N LEU A 289 0.50 -15.56 2.31
CA LEU A 289 -0.27 -16.81 2.45
C LEU A 289 -1.74 -16.53 2.77
N GLY A 290 -2.02 -15.59 3.66
CA GLY A 290 -3.37 -15.15 3.98
C GLY A 290 -4.09 -14.57 2.77
N ALA A 291 -3.46 -13.64 2.04
CA ALA A 291 -4.03 -13.07 0.82
C ALA A 291 -4.34 -14.14 -0.23
N PHE A 292 -3.42 -15.09 -0.42
CA PHE A 292 -3.61 -16.19 -1.35
C PHE A 292 -4.75 -17.12 -0.92
N GLY A 293 -4.75 -17.58 0.33
CA GLY A 293 -5.77 -18.48 0.85
C GLY A 293 -7.17 -17.88 0.80
N PHE A 294 -7.31 -16.64 1.28
CA PHE A 294 -8.58 -15.93 1.26
C PHE A 294 -9.05 -15.53 -0.15
N SER A 295 -8.15 -15.46 -1.13
CA SER A 295 -8.55 -15.18 -2.52
C SER A 295 -9.60 -16.15 -3.07
N PHE A 296 -9.57 -17.40 -2.62
CA PHE A 296 -10.56 -18.41 -3.03
C PHE A 296 -11.87 -18.34 -2.24
N LEU A 297 -11.83 -17.84 -1.01
CA LEU A 297 -13.00 -17.70 -0.16
C LEU A 297 -13.76 -16.40 -0.41
N GLU A 298 -13.05 -15.33 -0.74
CA GLU A 298 -13.61 -13.98 -0.88
C GLU A 298 -14.72 -13.92 -1.94
N ASP A 299 -14.52 -14.55 -3.10
CA ASP A 299 -15.53 -14.57 -4.16
C ASP A 299 -16.82 -15.31 -3.75
N ARG A 300 -16.73 -16.24 -2.78
CA ARG A 300 -17.90 -16.96 -2.24
C ARG A 300 -18.58 -16.21 -1.11
N MET A 301 -17.78 -15.60 -0.21
CA MET A 301 -18.29 -14.95 1.00
C MET A 301 -18.65 -13.49 0.76
N GLY A 302 -18.05 -12.87 -0.26
CA GLY A 302 -18.11 -11.44 -0.55
C GLY A 302 -17.06 -10.61 0.20
N SER A 303 -16.57 -9.54 -0.44
CA SER A 303 -15.50 -8.70 0.09
C SER A 303 -15.83 -8.09 1.46
N ARG A 304 -17.07 -7.62 1.66
CA ARG A 304 -17.48 -7.03 2.94
C ARG A 304 -17.31 -8.00 4.10
N ARG A 305 -17.74 -9.25 3.94
CA ARG A 305 -17.59 -10.28 5.00
C ARG A 305 -16.13 -10.61 5.23
N THR A 306 -15.33 -10.69 4.18
CA THR A 306 -13.87 -10.94 4.28
C THR A 306 -13.19 -9.83 5.07
N ILE A 307 -13.51 -8.55 4.82
CA ILE A 307 -12.97 -7.43 5.60
C ILE A 307 -13.39 -7.53 7.07
N ILE A 308 -14.68 -7.84 7.35
CA ILE A 308 -15.19 -7.99 8.72
C ILE A 308 -14.44 -9.10 9.48
N ILE A 309 -14.30 -10.29 8.89
CA ILE A 309 -13.58 -11.41 9.50
C ILE A 309 -12.12 -11.03 9.74
N SER A 310 -11.47 -10.40 8.75
CA SER A 310 -10.10 -9.94 8.91
C SER A 310 -9.97 -8.93 10.05
N LEU A 311 -10.87 -7.95 10.16
CA LEU A 311 -10.84 -6.96 11.22
C LEU A 311 -11.11 -7.57 12.61
N ILE A 312 -11.98 -8.57 12.72
CA ILE A 312 -12.17 -9.31 13.97
C ILE A 312 -10.87 -10.00 14.39
N CYS A 313 -10.23 -10.72 13.48
CA CYS A 313 -8.98 -11.43 13.78
C CYS A 313 -7.81 -10.46 14.06
N LEU A 314 -7.71 -9.35 13.31
CA LEU A 314 -6.72 -8.30 13.54
C LEU A 314 -6.94 -7.62 14.91
N SER A 315 -8.19 -7.31 15.28
CA SER A 315 -8.52 -6.76 16.59
C SER A 315 -8.19 -7.72 17.72
N ALA A 316 -8.59 -8.98 17.59
CA ALA A 316 -8.36 -9.99 18.63
C ALA A 316 -6.86 -10.29 18.81
N SER A 317 -6.12 -10.49 17.69
CA SER A 317 -4.69 -10.79 17.76
C SER A 317 -3.86 -9.61 18.27
N SER A 318 -4.17 -8.38 17.85
CA SER A 318 -3.49 -7.19 18.37
C SER A 318 -3.84 -6.91 19.84
N ALA A 319 -5.08 -7.13 20.26
CA ALA A 319 -5.46 -7.05 21.68
C ALA A 319 -4.72 -8.11 22.50
N ALA A 320 -4.71 -9.37 22.05
CA ALA A 320 -3.97 -10.44 22.73
C ALA A 320 -2.46 -10.11 22.85
N ALA A 321 -1.84 -9.54 21.81
CA ALA A 321 -0.43 -9.14 21.82
C ALA A 321 -0.09 -8.10 22.91
N VAL A 322 -1.06 -7.27 23.36
CA VAL A 322 -0.87 -6.33 24.46
C VAL A 322 -0.77 -7.04 25.81
N PHE A 323 -1.51 -8.15 26.01
CA PHE A 323 -1.59 -8.86 27.29
C PHE A 323 -0.60 -10.03 27.43
N VAL A 324 -0.10 -10.55 26.31
CA VAL A 324 0.86 -11.67 26.32
C VAL A 324 2.19 -11.22 26.95
N GLU A 325 2.79 -12.13 27.75
CA GLU A 325 4.07 -11.89 28.45
C GLU A 325 5.24 -12.66 27.82
N THR A 326 4.97 -13.70 27.06
CA THR A 326 6.01 -14.56 26.49
C THR A 326 6.32 -14.24 25.03
N LYS A 327 7.58 -14.43 24.61
CA LYS A 327 7.98 -14.33 23.20
C LYS A 327 7.15 -15.25 22.29
N ALA A 328 6.91 -16.49 22.72
CA ALA A 328 6.14 -17.48 21.94
C ALA A 328 4.69 -17.04 21.74
N GLY A 329 4.07 -16.50 22.78
CA GLY A 329 2.71 -15.95 22.69
C GLY A 329 2.64 -14.73 21.76
N PHE A 330 3.63 -13.83 21.83
CA PHE A 330 3.74 -12.69 20.92
C PHE A 330 3.89 -13.15 19.46
N TRP A 331 4.74 -14.17 19.19
CA TRP A 331 4.87 -14.78 17.87
C TRP A 331 3.54 -15.33 17.35
N ALA A 332 2.78 -16.05 18.20
CA ALA A 332 1.47 -16.57 17.81
C ALA A 332 0.50 -15.45 17.43
N CYS A 333 0.43 -14.38 18.23
CA CYS A 333 -0.39 -13.19 17.90
C CYS A 333 0.04 -12.53 16.58
N ALA A 334 1.35 -12.40 16.37
CA ALA A 334 1.91 -11.79 15.17
C ALA A 334 1.63 -12.62 13.90
N ILE A 335 1.71 -13.94 13.97
CA ILE A 335 1.37 -14.85 12.86
C ILE A 335 -0.10 -14.69 12.47
N VAL A 336 -1.01 -14.66 13.45
CA VAL A 336 -2.43 -14.43 13.19
C VAL A 336 -2.65 -13.05 12.58
N LEU A 337 -2.05 -12.01 13.17
CA LEU A 337 -2.13 -10.64 12.65
C LEU A 337 -1.62 -10.58 11.21
N GLY A 338 -0.43 -11.11 10.92
CA GLY A 338 0.15 -11.19 9.58
C GLY A 338 -0.83 -11.85 8.60
N THR A 339 -1.38 -13.03 8.96
CA THR A 339 -2.27 -13.81 8.11
C THR A 339 -3.51 -13.01 7.65
N PHE A 340 -4.03 -12.09 8.47
CA PHE A 340 -5.23 -11.33 8.14
C PHE A 340 -4.97 -9.93 7.57
N ILE A 341 -3.74 -9.45 7.54
CA ILE A 341 -3.36 -8.18 6.86
C ILE A 341 -3.64 -8.26 5.37
N GLY A 342 -3.12 -9.29 4.70
CA GLY A 342 -3.29 -9.47 3.26
C GLY A 342 -4.75 -9.54 2.81
N PRO A 343 -5.57 -10.41 3.40
CA PRO A 343 -7.01 -10.49 3.12
C PRO A 343 -7.75 -9.17 3.36
N ASN A 344 -7.44 -8.43 4.43
CA ASN A 344 -8.06 -7.13 4.70
C ASN A 344 -7.79 -6.13 3.56
N GLN A 345 -6.55 -6.02 3.12
CA GLN A 345 -6.15 -5.10 2.07
C GLN A 345 -6.71 -5.51 0.70
N SER A 346 -6.61 -6.79 0.34
CA SER A 346 -7.09 -7.29 -0.95
C SER A 346 -8.61 -7.19 -1.08
N ALA A 347 -9.35 -7.55 -0.02
CA ALA A 347 -10.80 -7.45 -0.01
C ALA A 347 -11.30 -6.01 0.00
N SER A 348 -10.57 -5.08 0.63
CA SER A 348 -10.89 -3.65 0.59
C SER A 348 -10.79 -3.09 -0.84
N ARG A 349 -9.73 -3.47 -1.58
CA ARG A 349 -9.56 -3.13 -3.00
C ARG A 349 -10.66 -3.75 -3.87
N ALA A 350 -10.95 -5.03 -3.68
CA ALA A 350 -11.99 -5.74 -4.43
C ALA A 350 -13.39 -5.18 -4.12
N PHE A 351 -13.68 -4.82 -2.86
CA PHE A 351 -14.95 -4.21 -2.50
C PHE A 351 -15.15 -2.88 -3.23
N LEU A 352 -14.18 -1.98 -3.17
CA LEU A 352 -14.26 -0.72 -3.90
C LEU A 352 -14.44 -0.95 -5.41
N SER A 353 -13.68 -1.87 -6.02
CA SER A 353 -13.76 -2.14 -7.45
C SER A 353 -15.13 -2.68 -7.92
N ARG A 354 -15.89 -3.32 -7.00
CA ARG A 354 -17.25 -3.81 -7.30
C ARG A 354 -18.31 -2.73 -7.22
N ILE A 355 -18.12 -1.71 -6.37
CA ILE A 355 -19.14 -0.70 -6.07
C ILE A 355 -18.83 0.68 -6.66
N ALA A 356 -17.61 0.91 -7.15
CA ALA A 356 -17.23 2.18 -7.78
C ALA A 356 -18.00 2.36 -9.11
N PRO A 357 -18.53 3.57 -9.39
CA PRO A 357 -19.09 3.91 -10.68
C PRO A 357 -18.08 3.75 -11.81
N SER A 358 -18.48 3.17 -12.94
CA SER A 358 -17.58 2.84 -14.05
C SER A 358 -16.93 4.05 -14.73
N ASP A 359 -17.52 5.22 -14.62
CA ASP A 359 -17.06 6.50 -15.17
C ASP A 359 -16.14 7.30 -14.22
N LYS A 360 -16.00 6.85 -12.95
CA LYS A 360 -15.22 7.53 -11.90
C LYS A 360 -14.30 6.58 -11.13
N VAL A 361 -13.88 5.48 -11.74
CA VAL A 361 -13.12 4.41 -11.05
C VAL A 361 -11.78 4.92 -10.55
N ASN A 362 -11.02 5.66 -11.38
CA ASN A 362 -9.72 6.19 -10.94
C ASN A 362 -9.88 7.25 -9.85
N GLU A 363 -10.90 8.11 -9.95
CA GLU A 363 -11.22 9.11 -8.94
C GLU A 363 -11.50 8.45 -7.58
N PHE A 364 -12.33 7.39 -7.54
CA PHE A 364 -12.62 6.66 -6.31
C PHE A 364 -11.42 5.87 -5.77
N PHE A 365 -10.57 5.31 -6.61
CA PHE A 365 -9.30 4.74 -6.15
C PHE A 365 -8.32 5.81 -5.66
N GLY A 366 -8.38 7.03 -6.20
CA GLY A 366 -7.69 8.19 -5.66
C GLY A 366 -8.17 8.53 -4.24
N PHE A 367 -9.48 8.59 -3.99
CA PHE A 367 -10.04 8.75 -2.64
C PHE A 367 -9.70 7.58 -1.71
N PHE A 368 -9.61 6.38 -2.24
CA PHE A 368 -9.16 5.22 -1.48
C PHE A 368 -7.70 5.37 -1.01
N ALA A 369 -6.81 5.84 -1.88
CA ALA A 369 -5.44 6.17 -1.49
C ALA A 369 -5.41 7.31 -0.47
N PHE A 370 -6.17 8.39 -0.69
CA PHE A 370 -6.32 9.49 0.25
C PHE A 370 -6.77 8.99 1.64
N SER A 371 -7.81 8.16 1.72
CA SER A 371 -8.31 7.62 2.99
C SER A 371 -7.27 6.78 3.75
N GLY A 372 -6.30 6.21 3.06
CA GLY A 372 -5.21 5.45 3.68
C GLY A 372 -4.01 6.30 4.09
N LYS A 373 -3.88 7.53 3.56
CA LYS A 373 -2.72 8.40 3.81
C LYS A 373 -3.04 9.62 4.68
N ALA A 374 -4.29 10.11 4.61
CA ALA A 374 -4.69 11.38 5.25
C ALA A 374 -4.52 11.38 6.77
N THR A 375 -4.66 10.24 7.41
CA THR A 375 -4.62 10.09 8.87
C THR A 375 -3.56 9.12 9.35
N SER A 376 -2.73 8.57 8.45
CA SER A 376 -1.76 7.51 8.77
C SER A 376 -0.69 7.90 9.81
N PHE A 377 -0.71 9.13 10.27
CA PHE A 377 0.15 9.64 11.34
C PHE A 377 -0.52 9.62 12.73
N LEU A 378 -1.86 9.50 12.82
CA LEU A 378 -2.58 9.62 14.09
C LEU A 378 -2.31 8.43 15.01
N GLY A 379 -2.38 7.21 14.51
CA GLY A 379 -2.10 6.01 15.28
C GLY A 379 -0.67 5.96 15.80
N PRO A 380 0.36 6.16 14.96
CA PRO A 380 1.75 6.32 15.40
C PRO A 380 1.93 7.40 16.45
N LEU A 381 1.33 8.57 16.25
CA LEU A 381 1.41 9.69 17.20
C LEU A 381 0.77 9.33 18.54
N LEU A 382 -0.42 8.75 18.53
CA LEU A 382 -1.12 8.32 19.75
C LEU A 382 -0.37 7.19 20.47
N CYS A 383 0.18 6.22 19.71
CA CYS A 383 1.00 5.15 20.27
C CYS A 383 2.23 5.72 20.99
N GLY A 384 2.96 6.63 20.37
CA GLY A 384 4.12 7.29 20.96
C GLY A 384 3.76 8.13 22.19
N ALA A 385 2.69 8.94 22.10
CA ALA A 385 2.22 9.78 23.20
C ALA A 385 1.78 8.95 24.42
N LEU A 386 1.01 7.88 24.21
CA LEU A 386 0.58 6.97 25.28
C LEU A 386 1.78 6.24 25.90
N THR A 387 2.73 5.79 25.07
CA THR A 387 3.97 5.15 25.58
C THR A 387 4.73 6.11 26.48
N ALA A 388 4.93 7.36 26.06
CA ALA A 388 5.66 8.36 26.84
C ALA A 388 4.93 8.78 28.12
N THR A 389 3.59 8.90 28.06
CA THR A 389 2.80 9.35 29.23
C THR A 389 2.73 8.30 30.31
N TYR A 390 2.60 7.02 29.94
CA TYR A 390 2.45 5.92 30.89
C TYR A 390 3.73 5.10 31.11
N ASP A 391 4.82 5.51 30.51
CA ASP A 391 6.11 4.79 30.51
C ASP A 391 5.95 3.28 30.19
N SER A 392 5.09 2.98 29.22
CA SER A 392 4.71 1.62 28.88
C SER A 392 4.40 1.44 27.41
N GLN A 393 5.23 0.67 26.71
CA GLN A 393 4.97 0.30 25.30
C GLN A 393 3.66 -0.50 25.15
N ARG A 394 3.25 -1.28 26.16
CA ARG A 394 1.98 -2.01 26.14
C ARG A 394 0.78 -1.08 26.06
N VAL A 395 0.81 0.00 26.86
CA VAL A 395 -0.25 1.02 26.84
C VAL A 395 -0.27 1.75 25.50
N GLY A 396 0.89 2.08 24.94
CA GLY A 396 0.99 2.67 23.60
C GLY A 396 0.39 1.77 22.53
N MET A 397 0.77 0.48 22.53
CA MET A 397 0.29 -0.49 21.53
C MET A 397 -1.20 -0.82 21.67
N ALA A 398 -1.83 -0.54 22.81
CA ALA A 398 -3.27 -0.74 23.00
C ALA A 398 -4.14 0.13 22.06
N ILE A 399 -3.59 1.20 21.47
CA ILE A 399 -4.30 1.99 20.45
C ILE A 399 -4.60 1.19 19.18
N VAL A 400 -3.76 0.20 18.83
CA VAL A 400 -3.91 -0.60 17.61
C VAL A 400 -5.22 -1.39 17.59
N PRO A 401 -5.53 -2.25 18.58
CA PRO A 401 -6.82 -2.94 18.63
C PRO A 401 -8.01 -1.97 18.73
N VAL A 402 -7.87 -0.83 19.40
CA VAL A 402 -8.94 0.19 19.47
C VAL A 402 -9.27 0.72 18.09
N LEU A 403 -8.28 1.09 17.30
CA LEU A 403 -8.48 1.58 15.93
C LEU A 403 -9.07 0.49 15.01
N PHE A 404 -8.64 -0.77 15.13
CA PHE A 404 -9.26 -1.88 14.38
C PHE A 404 -10.73 -2.06 14.76
N VAL A 405 -11.06 -2.02 16.06
CA VAL A 405 -12.45 -2.14 16.55
C VAL A 405 -13.32 -0.99 16.05
N ILE A 406 -12.82 0.25 16.06
CA ILE A 406 -13.56 1.39 15.50
C ILE A 406 -13.84 1.17 14.01
N GLY A 407 -12.82 0.79 13.24
CA GLY A 407 -12.97 0.46 11.82
C GLY A 407 -13.99 -0.65 11.59
N LEU A 408 -13.94 -1.73 12.38
CA LEU A 408 -14.88 -2.85 12.35
C LEU A 408 -16.32 -2.39 12.62
N VAL A 409 -16.53 -1.65 13.70
CA VAL A 409 -17.86 -1.14 14.10
C VAL A 409 -18.46 -0.27 12.99
N VAL A 410 -17.66 0.66 12.44
CA VAL A 410 -18.11 1.50 11.31
C VAL A 410 -18.52 0.65 10.12
N LEU A 411 -17.69 -0.34 9.74
CA LEU A 411 -17.97 -1.19 8.59
C LEU A 411 -19.22 -2.04 8.79
N VAL A 412 -19.38 -2.66 9.97
CA VAL A 412 -20.52 -3.55 10.27
C VAL A 412 -21.84 -2.81 10.26
N PHE A 413 -21.91 -1.66 10.94
CA PHE A 413 -23.18 -0.96 11.16
C PHE A 413 -23.55 0.03 10.05
N LYS A 414 -22.59 0.47 9.25
CA LYS A 414 -22.81 1.55 8.27
C LYS A 414 -22.77 1.10 6.83
N THR A 415 -22.09 -0.03 6.50
CA THR A 415 -22.14 -0.57 5.15
C THR A 415 -23.22 -1.63 5.01
N ARG A 416 -23.86 -1.69 3.84
CA ARG A 416 -24.89 -2.70 3.55
C ARG A 416 -24.23 -3.90 2.81
N PRO A 417 -24.76 -5.13 3.02
CA PRO A 417 -24.37 -6.27 2.18
C PRO A 417 -24.62 -5.93 0.70
N PHE A 418 -23.68 -6.26 -0.14
CA PHE A 418 -23.88 -6.20 -1.58
C PHE A 418 -24.76 -7.38 -1.98
N SER A 419 -26.07 -7.14 -2.18
CA SER A 419 -26.93 -8.07 -2.90
C SER A 419 -26.62 -7.90 -4.38
N GLY A 420 -26.27 -8.97 -5.10
CA GLY A 420 -25.96 -8.94 -6.54
C GLY A 420 -27.14 -8.49 -7.44
N GLU A 421 -28.21 -7.98 -6.86
CA GLU A 421 -29.42 -7.45 -7.47
C GLU A 421 -29.63 -5.95 -7.20
N GLU A 422 -28.67 -5.18 -6.74
CA GLU A 422 -28.83 -3.73 -6.81
C GLU A 422 -28.87 -3.33 -8.30
N LYS A 423 -30.10 -3.38 -8.86
CA LYS A 423 -30.51 -2.61 -10.03
C LYS A 423 -29.86 -1.24 -9.87
N GLN A 424 -29.07 -0.83 -10.88
CA GLN A 424 -28.60 0.54 -11.04
C GLN A 424 -29.67 1.48 -10.49
N ASP A 425 -29.43 2.07 -9.33
CA ASP A 425 -30.26 3.14 -8.83
C ASP A 425 -30.27 4.19 -9.94
N LYS A 426 -31.42 4.28 -10.57
CA LYS A 426 -31.72 5.28 -11.57
C LYS A 426 -31.32 6.61 -10.98
N HIS A 427 -30.30 7.24 -11.57
CA HIS A 427 -30.12 8.67 -11.42
C HIS A 427 -31.49 9.34 -11.61
N PRO A 428 -31.97 10.13 -10.65
CA PRO A 428 -33.03 11.05 -10.99
C PRO A 428 -32.44 11.95 -12.08
N ALA A 429 -33.03 11.87 -13.28
CA ALA A 429 -32.73 12.79 -14.35
C ALA A 429 -32.98 14.19 -13.80
N CYS A 430 -31.92 14.95 -13.60
CA CYS A 430 -32.04 16.40 -13.42
C CYS A 430 -32.44 16.97 -14.77
N PHE A 431 -33.68 17.41 -14.84
CA PHE A 431 -34.11 18.40 -15.81
C PHE A 431 -33.40 19.73 -15.57
#